data_eb9bb7c514b461eada238bb93a112f8a
#
_entry.id   eb9bb7c514b461eada238bb93a112f8a
#
_cell.length_a   1.000
_cell.length_b   1.000
_cell.length_c   1.000
_cell.angle_alpha   90.00
_cell.angle_beta   90.00
_cell.angle_gamma   90.00
#
_symmetry.space_group_name_H-M   'P 1'
#
loop_
_entity.id
_entity.type
_entity.pdbx_description
1 polymer ?
#
loop_
_entity_poly.entity_id
_entity_poly.type
_entity_poly.pdbx_seq_one_letter_code
_entity_poly.pdbx_strand_id
1 'polypeptide(L)'
;YKLSGYSQIEVNPKLGLTFAHSLRSVLRQDPDVIMVGEMRDSETAQIAIQAALTGHLVFSTVHTNSAPATVTRLIDMGIEPFLVTSTIIGILSQRLVRRICPDCRTPYEAHPEELRELGIQENASNPVNLYKGQGCNNCRGTGYRGRIGIHELPVSYTHLTLPTTLVV
;
A
#
# COMPACT_ATOMS: atom_id res chain seq x y z
N TYR A 1 -15.02 -2.36 13.66
CA TYR A 1 -15.26 -3.80 13.48
C TYR A 1 -14.60 -4.57 14.61
N LYS A 2 -15.33 -5.51 15.23
CA LYS A 2 -14.74 -6.45 16.19
C LYS A 2 -14.38 -7.74 15.44
N LEU A 3 -13.09 -8.06 15.41
CA LEU A 3 -12.58 -9.28 14.79
C LEU A 3 -12.40 -10.36 15.87
N SER A 4 -12.95 -11.55 15.62
CA SER A 4 -12.76 -12.68 16.54
C SER A 4 -11.31 -13.16 16.51
N GLY A 5 -10.75 -13.47 17.68
CA GLY A 5 -9.36 -13.94 17.80
C GLY A 5 -8.29 -12.85 17.86
N TYR A 6 -8.69 -11.57 17.90
CA TYR A 6 -7.77 -10.44 18.01
C TYR A 6 -8.09 -9.58 19.23
N SER A 7 -7.06 -9.20 19.99
CA SER A 7 -7.20 -8.16 21.02
C SER A 7 -7.22 -6.79 20.33
N GLN A 8 -8.26 -6.01 20.56
CA GLN A 8 -8.48 -4.72 19.88
C GLN A 8 -8.67 -3.60 20.90
N ILE A 9 -7.96 -2.50 20.68
CA ILE A 9 -8.08 -1.26 21.47
C ILE A 9 -8.58 -0.17 20.52
N GLU A 10 -9.70 0.44 20.88
CA GLU A 10 -10.22 1.61 20.19
C GLU A 10 -9.60 2.88 20.77
N VAL A 11 -8.87 3.62 19.94
CA VAL A 11 -8.25 4.89 20.36
C VAL A 11 -9.30 6.00 20.48
N ASN A 12 -9.19 6.80 21.53
CA ASN A 12 -10.03 7.96 21.77
C ASN A 12 -9.17 9.15 22.24
N PRO A 13 -8.66 9.99 21.32
CA PRO A 13 -7.79 11.09 21.67
C PRO A 13 -8.41 12.10 22.66
N LYS A 14 -9.76 12.24 22.64
CA LYS A 14 -10.46 13.14 23.59
C LYS A 14 -10.34 12.70 25.03
N LEU A 15 -10.14 11.40 25.26
CA LEU A 15 -9.93 10.81 26.59
C LEU A 15 -8.44 10.55 26.87
N GLY A 16 -7.53 11.06 26.05
CA GLY A 16 -6.09 10.85 26.20
C GLY A 16 -5.60 9.46 25.71
N LEU A 17 -6.50 8.60 25.20
CA LEU A 17 -6.13 7.30 24.66
C LEU A 17 -5.68 7.44 23.21
N THR A 18 -4.42 7.81 23.01
CA THR A 18 -3.78 7.97 21.69
C THR A 18 -3.21 6.66 21.18
N PHE A 19 -2.79 6.62 19.91
CA PHE A 19 -2.05 5.47 19.34
C PHE A 19 -0.75 5.22 20.11
N ALA A 20 0.03 6.23 20.41
CA ALA A 20 1.27 6.13 21.17
C ALA A 20 1.04 5.55 22.58
N HIS A 21 0.04 6.06 23.29
CA HIS A 21 -0.30 5.57 24.64
C HIS A 21 -0.75 4.10 24.60
N SER A 22 -1.64 3.75 23.66
CA SER A 22 -2.15 2.38 23.50
C SER A 22 -1.03 1.42 23.13
N LEU A 23 -0.14 1.81 22.20
CA LEU A 23 0.97 0.98 21.74
C LEU A 23 1.95 0.64 22.87
N ARG A 24 2.30 1.63 23.73
CA ARG A 24 3.11 1.36 24.93
C ARG A 24 2.46 0.35 25.87
N SER A 25 1.14 0.37 25.96
CA SER A 25 0.40 -0.57 26.82
C SER A 25 0.35 -1.98 26.22
N VAL A 26 0.17 -2.07 24.89
CA VAL A 26 0.16 -3.33 24.15
C VAL A 26 1.53 -4.03 24.24
N LEU A 27 2.63 -3.30 24.10
CA LEU A 27 3.99 -3.84 24.20
C LEU A 27 4.30 -4.52 25.54
N ARG A 28 3.57 -4.19 26.59
CA ARG A 28 3.70 -4.86 27.91
C ARG A 28 2.86 -6.12 28.05
N GLN A 29 2.14 -6.51 27.01
CA GLN A 29 1.29 -7.73 26.98
C GLN A 29 1.95 -8.88 26.20
N ASP A 30 3.27 -8.75 25.91
CA ASP A 30 4.07 -9.75 25.21
C ASP A 30 3.43 -10.20 23.86
N PRO A 31 3.13 -9.27 22.95
CA PRO A 31 2.53 -9.63 21.66
C PRO A 31 3.61 -10.01 20.64
N ASP A 32 3.39 -11.06 19.85
CA ASP A 32 4.25 -11.38 18.70
C ASP A 32 3.99 -10.43 17.51
N VAL A 33 2.72 -10.08 17.30
CA VAL A 33 2.27 -9.29 16.16
C VAL A 33 1.42 -8.11 16.63
N ILE A 34 1.76 -6.93 16.16
CA ILE A 34 1.08 -5.68 16.50
C ILE A 34 0.57 -5.02 15.22
N MET A 35 -0.68 -4.57 15.24
CA MET A 35 -1.22 -3.72 14.18
C MET A 35 -1.57 -2.35 14.74
N VAL A 36 -0.90 -1.33 14.23
CA VAL A 36 -1.22 0.08 14.48
C VAL A 36 -2.03 0.58 13.29
N GLY A 37 -3.28 0.99 13.52
CA GLY A 37 -4.20 1.36 12.46
C GLY A 37 -3.62 2.41 11.51
N GLU A 38 -2.88 3.40 12.04
CA GLU A 38 -2.13 4.38 11.23
C GLU A 38 -1.03 5.05 12.05
N MET A 39 0.03 5.48 11.37
CA MET A 39 1.08 6.34 11.92
C MET A 39 0.94 7.74 11.33
N ARG A 40 0.55 8.70 12.18
CA ARG A 40 0.39 10.12 11.79
C ARG A 40 1.42 11.04 12.44
N ASP A 41 1.98 10.62 13.55
CA ASP A 41 2.86 11.43 14.40
C ASP A 41 4.18 10.70 14.68
N SER A 42 5.20 11.50 14.99
CA SER A 42 6.55 11.05 15.29
C SER A 42 6.60 10.08 16.47
N GLU A 43 5.82 10.35 17.53
CA GLU A 43 5.83 9.54 18.74
C GLU A 43 5.35 8.11 18.48
N THR A 44 4.23 7.96 17.77
CA THR A 44 3.69 6.65 17.38
C THR A 44 4.68 5.91 16.47
N ALA A 45 5.29 6.62 15.49
CA ALA A 45 6.25 6.03 14.57
C ALA A 45 7.51 5.54 15.30
N GLN A 46 8.07 6.33 16.23
CA GLN A 46 9.23 5.94 17.01
C GLN A 46 8.97 4.68 17.86
N ILE A 47 7.81 4.61 18.53
CA ILE A 47 7.47 3.44 19.35
C ILE A 47 7.29 2.20 18.47
N ALA A 48 6.64 2.34 17.30
CA ALA A 48 6.44 1.24 16.37
C ALA A 48 7.79 0.70 15.81
N ILE A 49 8.72 1.58 15.46
CA ILE A 49 10.07 1.22 15.01
C ILE A 49 10.85 0.53 16.13
N GLN A 50 10.79 1.04 17.36
CA GLN A 50 11.44 0.38 18.50
C GLN A 50 10.87 -1.01 18.79
N ALA A 51 9.55 -1.18 18.66
CA ALA A 51 8.92 -2.49 18.76
C ALA A 51 9.46 -3.46 17.70
N ALA A 52 9.59 -3.00 16.45
CA ALA A 52 10.17 -3.80 15.38
C ALA A 52 11.63 -4.19 15.66
N LEU A 53 12.45 -3.28 16.19
CA LEU A 53 13.83 -3.55 16.59
C LEU A 53 13.95 -4.61 17.70
N THR A 54 12.96 -4.67 18.58
CA THR A 54 12.91 -5.64 19.68
C THR A 54 12.26 -6.98 19.30
N GLY A 55 12.00 -7.21 18.00
CA GLY A 55 11.58 -8.50 17.46
C GLY A 55 10.08 -8.66 17.21
N HIS A 56 9.28 -7.63 17.46
CA HIS A 56 7.84 -7.70 17.16
C HIS A 56 7.58 -7.50 15.66
N LEU A 57 6.63 -8.24 15.11
CA LEU A 57 6.13 -7.96 13.76
C LEU A 57 5.08 -6.84 13.83
N VAL A 58 5.42 -5.68 13.28
CA VAL A 58 4.56 -4.50 13.34
C VAL A 58 3.97 -4.20 11.97
N PHE A 59 2.64 -4.21 11.87
CA PHE A 59 1.90 -3.71 10.72
C PHE A 59 1.37 -2.31 11.00
N SER A 60 1.45 -1.43 10.01
CA SER A 60 0.81 -0.12 10.09
C SER A 60 0.43 0.42 8.72
N THR A 61 -0.33 1.50 8.69
CA THR A 61 -0.62 2.25 7.48
C THR A 61 -0.04 3.66 7.56
N VAL A 62 0.39 4.17 6.41
CA VAL A 62 0.87 5.54 6.26
C VAL A 62 0.21 6.12 5.01
N HIS A 63 -0.29 7.35 5.11
CA HIS A 63 -0.91 8.01 3.97
C HIS A 63 0.15 8.63 3.06
N THR A 64 0.51 7.90 2.00
CA THR A 64 1.47 8.32 0.97
C THR A 64 0.98 7.95 -0.42
N ASN A 65 1.51 8.62 -1.44
CA ASN A 65 1.10 8.41 -2.83
C ASN A 65 1.81 7.24 -3.53
N SER A 66 2.90 6.76 -2.96
CA SER A 66 3.70 5.64 -3.50
C SER A 66 4.50 4.97 -2.39
N ALA A 67 4.99 3.78 -2.64
CA ALA A 67 5.79 3.07 -1.66
C ALA A 67 7.13 3.78 -1.32
N PRO A 68 7.90 4.32 -2.29
CA PRO A 68 9.09 5.12 -1.97
C PRO A 68 8.79 6.37 -1.12
N ALA A 69 7.67 7.05 -1.36
CA ALA A 69 7.26 8.21 -0.59
C ALA A 69 7.00 7.88 0.91
N THR A 70 6.73 6.61 1.23
CA THR A 70 6.59 6.17 2.63
C THR A 70 7.90 6.28 3.38
N VAL A 71 9.02 5.93 2.75
CA VAL A 71 10.36 6.06 3.35
C VAL A 71 10.65 7.53 3.68
N THR A 72 10.46 8.41 2.71
CA THR A 72 10.64 9.87 2.92
C THR A 72 9.73 10.36 4.03
N ARG A 73 8.47 9.94 4.05
CA ARG A 73 7.51 10.35 5.08
C ARG A 73 7.93 9.94 6.49
N LEU A 74 8.49 8.75 6.66
CA LEU A 74 9.00 8.30 7.96
C LEU A 74 10.21 9.13 8.41
N ILE A 75 11.11 9.47 7.49
CA ILE A 75 12.25 10.36 7.77
C ILE A 75 11.75 11.76 8.16
N ASP A 76 10.77 12.31 7.45
CA ASP A 76 10.15 13.61 7.77
C ASP A 76 9.45 13.60 9.14
N MET A 77 8.97 12.44 9.59
CA MET A 77 8.42 12.26 10.93
C MET A 77 9.51 12.14 12.01
N GLY A 78 10.80 12.27 11.66
CA GLY A 78 11.93 12.25 12.57
C GLY A 78 12.47 10.85 12.87
N ILE A 79 12.18 9.87 12.03
CA ILE A 79 12.81 8.55 12.14
C ILE A 79 14.16 8.58 11.44
N GLU A 80 15.20 8.16 12.14
CA GLU A 80 16.55 8.07 11.61
C GLU A 80 16.62 7.12 10.41
N PRO A 81 17.28 7.49 9.29
CA PRO A 81 17.33 6.67 8.08
C PRO A 81 17.82 5.24 8.30
N PHE A 82 18.81 5.03 9.19
CA PHE A 82 19.33 3.70 9.48
C PHE A 82 18.29 2.81 10.18
N LEU A 83 17.36 3.39 10.98
CA LEU A 83 16.28 2.67 11.62
C LEU A 83 15.23 2.24 10.58
N VAL A 84 14.90 3.12 9.64
CA VAL A 84 13.99 2.82 8.53
C VAL A 84 14.52 1.63 7.73
N THR A 85 15.79 1.64 7.35
CA THR A 85 16.40 0.57 6.55
C THR A 85 16.57 -0.75 7.29
N SER A 86 16.74 -0.72 8.62
CA SER A 86 16.93 -1.92 9.44
C SER A 86 15.64 -2.57 9.92
N THR A 87 14.51 -1.84 9.93
CA THR A 87 13.25 -2.34 10.49
C THR A 87 12.17 -2.60 9.47
N ILE A 88 12.16 -1.87 8.33
CA ILE A 88 11.13 -2.05 7.32
C ILE A 88 11.46 -3.27 6.46
N ILE A 89 10.60 -4.27 6.50
CA ILE A 89 10.70 -5.49 5.69
C ILE A 89 9.93 -5.39 4.37
N GLY A 90 8.94 -4.51 4.29
CA GLY A 90 8.18 -4.29 3.07
C GLY A 90 7.20 -3.13 3.20
N ILE A 91 6.88 -2.51 2.06
CA ILE A 91 5.90 -1.44 1.94
C ILE A 91 4.93 -1.82 0.83
N LEU A 92 3.64 -1.97 1.16
CA LEU A 92 2.60 -2.24 0.18
C LEU A 92 1.83 -0.96 -0.13
N SER A 93 2.00 -0.43 -1.33
CA SER A 93 1.17 0.67 -1.84
C SER A 93 0.05 0.11 -2.71
N GLN A 94 -1.18 0.55 -2.46
CA GLN A 94 -2.36 0.09 -3.17
C GLN A 94 -3.09 1.27 -3.82
N ARG A 95 -3.48 1.08 -5.08
CA ARG A 95 -4.39 2.00 -5.77
C ARG A 95 -5.58 1.23 -6.32
N LEU A 96 -6.77 1.82 -6.22
CA LEU A 96 -7.98 1.28 -6.81
C LEU A 96 -8.21 1.92 -8.17
N VAL A 97 -8.14 1.12 -9.21
CA VAL A 97 -8.48 1.53 -10.58
C VAL A 97 -9.86 1.01 -10.99
N ARG A 98 -10.52 1.71 -11.90
CA ARG A 98 -11.81 1.26 -12.44
C ARG A 98 -11.60 0.03 -13.32
N ARG A 99 -12.43 -0.99 -13.15
CA ARG A 99 -12.43 -2.18 -13.98
C ARG A 99 -13.31 -1.95 -15.21
N ILE A 100 -12.81 -2.28 -16.40
CA ILE A 100 -13.59 -2.25 -17.64
C ILE A 100 -14.78 -3.21 -17.48
N CYS A 101 -15.95 -2.76 -17.89
CA CYS A 101 -17.17 -3.56 -17.83
C CYS A 101 -17.03 -4.81 -18.73
N PRO A 102 -17.20 -6.03 -18.18
CA PRO A 102 -17.05 -7.25 -18.98
C PRO A 102 -18.09 -7.38 -20.08
N ASP A 103 -19.28 -6.81 -19.87
CA ASP A 103 -20.41 -6.96 -20.79
C ASP A 103 -20.32 -6.08 -22.05
N CYS A 104 -19.48 -5.01 -22.00
CA CYS A 104 -19.30 -4.12 -23.14
C CYS A 104 -17.81 -3.86 -23.45
N ARG A 105 -16.95 -4.75 -23.01
CA ARG A 105 -15.52 -4.69 -23.30
C ARG A 105 -15.27 -5.02 -24.78
N THR A 106 -14.60 -4.12 -25.48
CA THR A 106 -14.17 -4.32 -26.88
C THR A 106 -12.67 -4.14 -27.01
N PRO A 107 -11.99 -5.01 -27.79
CA PRO A 107 -10.59 -4.80 -28.10
C PRO A 107 -10.46 -3.62 -29.06
N TYR A 108 -9.32 -2.95 -28.99
CA TYR A 108 -8.88 -1.96 -29.98
C TYR A 108 -7.36 -2.05 -30.14
N GLU A 109 -6.87 -1.72 -31.32
CA GLU A 109 -5.45 -1.67 -31.59
C GLU A 109 -4.86 -0.43 -30.90
N ALA A 110 -3.83 -0.64 -30.06
CA ALA A 110 -3.22 0.42 -29.29
C ALA A 110 -2.45 1.40 -30.20
N HIS A 111 -2.57 2.69 -29.95
CA HIS A 111 -1.71 3.68 -30.61
C HIS A 111 -0.26 3.58 -30.09
N PRO A 112 0.75 3.82 -30.95
CA PRO A 112 2.16 3.79 -30.55
C PRO A 112 2.51 4.68 -29.34
N GLU A 113 1.79 5.78 -29.16
CA GLU A 113 1.95 6.67 -28.01
C GLU A 113 1.46 6.04 -26.72
N GLU A 114 0.31 5.35 -26.75
CA GLU A 114 -0.24 4.63 -25.60
C GLU A 114 0.71 3.48 -25.17
N LEU A 115 1.28 2.76 -26.15
CA LEU A 115 2.25 1.70 -25.87
C LEU A 115 3.54 2.24 -25.23
N ARG A 116 4.03 3.41 -25.71
CA ARG A 116 5.19 4.08 -25.11
C ARG A 116 4.94 4.50 -23.67
N GLU A 117 3.77 5.07 -23.37
CA GLU A 117 3.38 5.45 -22.00
C GLU A 117 3.29 4.23 -21.07
N LEU A 118 2.86 3.08 -21.60
CA LEU A 118 2.79 1.82 -20.86
C LEU A 118 4.14 1.09 -20.77
N GLY A 119 5.20 1.59 -21.42
CA GLY A 119 6.51 0.94 -21.48
C GLY A 119 6.52 -0.37 -22.27
N ILE A 120 5.51 -0.57 -23.13
CA ILE A 120 5.38 -1.77 -23.96
C ILE A 120 6.10 -1.53 -25.29
N GLN A 121 7.07 -2.39 -25.62
CA GLN A 121 7.73 -2.34 -26.92
C GLN A 121 6.81 -2.95 -28.00
N GLU A 122 6.59 -2.17 -29.04
CA GLU A 122 5.85 -2.62 -30.20
C GLU A 122 6.65 -3.71 -30.95
N ASN A 123 6.09 -4.89 -31.07
CA ASN A 123 6.62 -5.93 -31.95
C ASN A 123 5.78 -5.94 -33.21
N ALA A 124 6.38 -5.58 -34.34
CA ALA A 124 5.72 -5.50 -35.65
C ALA A 124 5.02 -6.83 -36.06
N SER A 125 5.40 -7.95 -35.44
CA SER A 125 4.82 -9.28 -35.71
C SER A 125 3.62 -9.61 -34.81
N ASN A 126 3.29 -8.80 -33.79
CA ASN A 126 2.21 -9.11 -32.86
C ASN A 126 1.58 -7.80 -32.34
N PRO A 127 0.49 -7.31 -32.98
CA PRO A 127 -0.18 -6.09 -32.55
C PRO A 127 -0.74 -6.25 -31.14
N VAL A 128 -0.47 -5.26 -30.28
CA VAL A 128 -0.95 -5.24 -28.91
C VAL A 128 -2.37 -4.69 -28.88
N ASN A 129 -3.32 -5.53 -28.54
CA ASN A 129 -4.71 -5.15 -28.35
C ASN A 129 -4.93 -4.66 -26.92
N LEU A 130 -5.37 -3.43 -26.78
CA LEU A 130 -5.93 -2.91 -25.53
C LEU A 130 -7.45 -3.08 -25.53
N TYR A 131 -8.07 -2.81 -24.40
CA TYR A 131 -9.52 -2.96 -24.24
C TYR A 131 -10.14 -1.66 -23.71
N LYS A 132 -11.33 -1.35 -24.22
CA LYS A 132 -12.16 -0.24 -23.72
C LYS A 132 -13.60 -0.67 -23.52
N GLY A 133 -14.30 -0.01 -22.61
CA GLY A 133 -15.74 -0.21 -22.40
C GLY A 133 -16.55 0.74 -23.27
N GLN A 134 -17.42 0.20 -24.11
CA GLN A 134 -18.31 0.98 -25.00
C GLN A 134 -19.43 1.70 -24.23
N GLY A 135 -19.78 1.18 -23.05
CA GLY A 135 -20.96 1.59 -22.32
C GLY A 135 -22.16 0.67 -22.62
N CYS A 136 -22.84 0.22 -21.59
CA CYS A 136 -24.07 -0.59 -21.68
C CYS A 136 -24.98 -0.32 -20.48
N ASN A 137 -26.18 -0.89 -20.47
CA ASN A 137 -27.13 -0.73 -19.37
C ASN A 137 -26.56 -1.21 -18.03
N ASN A 138 -25.74 -2.30 -18.01
CA ASN A 138 -25.17 -2.86 -16.80
C ASN A 138 -24.11 -1.95 -16.15
N CYS A 139 -23.41 -1.14 -16.92
CA CYS A 139 -22.46 -0.14 -16.42
C CYS A 139 -23.03 1.29 -16.47
N ARG A 140 -24.33 1.45 -16.80
CA ARG A 140 -25.02 2.74 -16.93
C ARG A 140 -24.29 3.70 -17.91
N GLY A 141 -23.83 3.18 -19.03
CA GLY A 141 -23.16 3.96 -20.07
C GLY A 141 -21.70 4.33 -19.77
N THR A 142 -21.17 4.02 -18.59
CA THR A 142 -19.82 4.47 -18.18
C THR A 142 -18.68 3.67 -18.80
N GLY A 143 -18.92 2.46 -19.30
CA GLY A 143 -17.88 1.52 -19.75
C GLY A 143 -17.12 0.82 -18.62
N TYR A 144 -17.40 1.16 -17.36
CA TYR A 144 -16.70 0.61 -16.19
C TYR A 144 -17.65 0.02 -15.16
N ARG A 145 -17.24 -1.09 -14.52
CA ARG A 145 -18.03 -1.74 -13.46
C ARG A 145 -17.13 -2.33 -12.40
N GLY A 146 -17.22 -1.75 -11.20
CA GLY A 146 -16.36 -2.13 -10.06
C GLY A 146 -14.96 -1.53 -10.14
N ARG A 147 -14.13 -1.94 -9.20
CA ARG A 147 -12.74 -1.52 -9.04
C ARG A 147 -11.85 -2.73 -8.80
N ILE A 148 -10.59 -2.61 -9.17
CA ILE A 148 -9.56 -3.61 -8.90
C ILE A 148 -8.39 -2.90 -8.23
N GLY A 149 -7.74 -3.56 -7.28
CA GLY A 149 -6.50 -3.07 -6.67
C GLY A 149 -5.32 -3.36 -7.58
N ILE A 150 -4.49 -2.35 -7.79
CA ILE A 150 -3.13 -2.51 -8.28
C ILE A 150 -2.19 -2.24 -7.13
N HIS A 151 -1.10 -2.99 -7.05
CA HIS A 151 -0.22 -2.99 -5.90
C HIS A 151 1.23 -2.75 -6.34
N GLU A 152 1.95 -1.97 -5.54
CA GLU A 152 3.38 -1.80 -5.61
C GLU A 152 3.96 -2.36 -4.32
N LEU A 153 4.88 -3.32 -4.42
CA LEU A 153 5.49 -3.99 -3.27
C LEU A 153 7.02 -3.94 -3.37
N PRO A 154 7.67 -2.84 -2.99
CA PRO A 154 9.10 -2.86 -2.71
C PRO A 154 9.35 -3.64 -1.41
N VAL A 155 10.23 -4.61 -1.49
CA VAL A 155 10.70 -5.41 -0.35
C VAL A 155 12.14 -5.02 -0.05
N SER A 156 12.43 -4.68 1.20
CA SER A 156 13.80 -4.43 1.65
C SER A 156 14.49 -5.77 1.92
N TYR A 157 15.40 -6.16 1.03
CA TYR A 157 16.40 -7.15 1.38
C TYR A 157 17.62 -6.42 1.97
N THR A 158 18.27 -7.00 2.95
CA THR A 158 19.39 -6.44 3.73
C THR A 158 20.63 -6.07 2.92
N HIS A 159 20.61 -6.15 1.60
CA HIS A 159 21.63 -5.67 0.67
C HIS A 159 21.01 -4.91 -0.51
N LEU A 160 20.94 -3.59 -0.35
CA LEU A 160 21.12 -2.56 -1.40
C LEU A 160 20.69 -2.88 -2.84
N THR A 161 19.45 -3.15 -3.09
CA THR A 161 18.77 -2.69 -4.32
C THR A 161 17.29 -2.97 -4.15
N LEU A 162 16.46 -1.93 -4.24
CA LEU A 162 15.01 -2.07 -4.33
C LEU A 162 14.64 -2.49 -5.75
N PRO A 163 14.38 -3.76 -6.05
CA PRO A 163 13.73 -4.09 -7.31
C PRO A 163 12.25 -3.74 -7.15
N THR A 164 11.80 -2.76 -7.88
CA THR A 164 10.38 -2.45 -8.06
C THR A 164 9.78 -3.58 -8.90
N THR A 165 9.17 -4.55 -8.25
CA THR A 165 8.39 -5.57 -8.95
C THR A 165 6.94 -5.14 -8.91
N LEU A 166 6.42 -4.69 -10.04
CA LEU A 166 4.99 -4.49 -10.25
C LEU A 166 4.35 -5.87 -10.34
N VAL A 167 3.56 -6.25 -9.34
CA VAL A 167 2.71 -7.44 -9.40
C VAL A 167 1.33 -6.97 -9.85
N VAL A 168 0.96 -7.31 -11.07
CA VAL A 168 -0.36 -7.05 -11.67
C VAL A 168 -1.29 -8.21 -11.33
#